data_27c449966143eba3bd8e47f00db1f215
#
_entry.id   27c449966143eba3bd8e47f00db1f215
#
_cell.length_a   1.000
_cell.length_b   1.000
_cell.length_c   1.000
_cell.angle_alpha   90.00
_cell.angle_beta   90.00
_cell.angle_gamma   90.00
#
_symmetry.space_group_name_H-M   'P 1'
#
loop_
_entity.id
_entity.type
_entity.pdbx_description
1 polymer ?
#
loop_
_entity_poly.entity_id
_entity_poly.type
_entity_poly.pdbx_seq_one_letter_code
_entity_poly.pdbx_strand_id
1 'polypeptide(L)'
;MTKYIFVTGGVVSSLGKGIVAASLGKLLRSRGYSVINQKFDPYINVDPGTMSPFQHGEVFVTDDGAETDLDLGHYERFTDTNLGKFNNVTSGSVYQKVIEKERKGDYLGATVQVIPHITNEIKSRIVGATKQFNPDFHIIEIGGTIGDIESLPFIEAIRQYKAEMGYGNAISIHCTLLPYLPTSGELKTKPSQHSVNVLRSYGLQPEILVCRTQKPIPKTEREKLALFCSLSKDAVIECRDMKTIYEVPLALEEQGLCSVALKMLGVKDKKPDLKSWVKLVDKIKNPTKSIKVGIAGKYTKLSDAYISVVESLKHAGYADSASVEIKWINSEDCVDYDCCKKALSDIDAVVVPGGFGVRGIEGKLNVIRYARENNLPFLGLCLGLQCTVIEYARNVLKLEDANSKEFDDNPANPVIDMMLDQKHVKGYGGTMRLGAYDCHLKKGTVAHKAYGKDVISERHRHRYEVNYEYIDRLAQAGLVFSGMSPDGMLAEIVELPKLDWFVACQFHPEFKSRPDRPHPLFKGLIDAALKQKQKVK
;
A
#
# COMPACT_ATOMS: atom_id res chain seq x y z
N MET A 1 -15.47 3.27 25.53
CA MET A 1 -14.00 3.31 25.75
C MET A 1 -13.34 2.45 24.68
N THR A 2 -12.38 2.98 23.95
CA THR A 2 -11.64 2.26 22.90
C THR A 2 -10.89 1.06 23.48
N LYS A 3 -10.93 -0.06 22.81
CA LYS A 3 -10.16 -1.28 23.12
C LYS A 3 -8.92 -1.34 22.25
N TYR A 4 -7.80 -1.78 22.83
CA TYR A 4 -6.49 -1.79 22.16
C TYR A 4 -6.03 -3.21 21.89
N ILE A 5 -5.50 -3.45 20.69
CA ILE A 5 -4.96 -4.74 20.27
C ILE A 5 -3.57 -4.50 19.70
N PHE A 6 -2.56 -5.01 20.39
CA PHE A 6 -1.15 -4.92 19.95
C PHE A 6 -0.77 -6.17 19.18
N VAL A 7 -0.28 -6.01 17.96
CA VAL A 7 0.17 -7.12 17.11
C VAL A 7 1.68 -7.08 17.02
N THR A 8 2.34 -8.10 17.55
CA THR A 8 3.79 -8.28 17.50
C THR A 8 4.14 -9.53 16.71
N GLY A 9 5.39 -9.69 16.31
CA GLY A 9 5.81 -10.90 15.61
C GLY A 9 7.23 -11.33 15.94
N GLY A 10 7.51 -12.57 15.71
CA GLY A 10 8.81 -13.15 15.96
C GLY A 10 9.15 -14.31 15.02
N VAL A 11 10.36 -14.83 15.16
CA VAL A 11 10.98 -15.88 14.35
C VAL A 11 11.58 -15.37 13.05
N VAL A 12 10.79 -14.72 12.17
CA VAL A 12 11.25 -14.18 10.87
C VAL A 12 10.52 -12.89 10.50
N SER A 13 11.14 -12.07 9.64
CA SER A 13 10.48 -10.97 8.95
C SER A 13 9.45 -11.48 7.93
N SER A 14 8.61 -10.58 7.39
CA SER A 14 7.59 -10.91 6.38
C SER A 14 6.62 -12.04 6.80
N LEU A 15 6.39 -12.16 8.11
CA LEU A 15 5.52 -13.19 8.72
C LEU A 15 4.03 -12.99 8.38
N GLY A 16 3.66 -11.77 7.93
CA GLY A 16 2.28 -11.42 7.63
C GLY A 16 1.53 -10.76 8.79
N LYS A 17 2.23 -10.11 9.72
CA LYS A 17 1.62 -9.30 10.80
C LYS A 17 0.59 -8.30 10.27
N GLY A 18 0.95 -7.56 9.21
CA GLY A 18 0.07 -6.57 8.56
C GLY A 18 -1.23 -7.19 8.06
N ILE A 19 -1.13 -8.35 7.41
CA ILE A 19 -2.32 -9.08 6.93
C ILE A 19 -3.18 -9.61 8.09
N VAL A 20 -2.58 -10.07 9.18
CA VAL A 20 -3.33 -10.48 10.39
C VAL A 20 -4.03 -9.29 11.02
N ALA A 21 -3.35 -8.15 11.18
CA ALA A 21 -3.90 -6.90 11.71
C ALA A 21 -5.04 -6.37 10.83
N ALA A 22 -4.83 -6.33 9.49
CA ALA A 22 -5.85 -5.94 8.52
C ALA A 22 -7.07 -6.88 8.54
N SER A 23 -6.82 -8.20 8.60
CA SER A 23 -7.87 -9.21 8.66
C SER A 23 -8.72 -9.08 9.92
N LEU A 24 -8.08 -8.89 11.09
CA LEU A 24 -8.81 -8.65 12.34
C LEU A 24 -9.62 -7.36 12.27
N GLY A 25 -9.06 -6.30 11.68
CA GLY A 25 -9.79 -5.06 11.40
C GLY A 25 -11.05 -5.30 10.56
N LYS A 26 -10.93 -6.10 9.48
CA LYS A 26 -12.08 -6.52 8.65
C LYS A 26 -13.12 -7.29 9.45
N LEU A 27 -12.70 -8.23 10.28
CA LEU A 27 -13.60 -9.07 11.08
C LEU A 27 -14.36 -8.28 12.15
N LEU A 28 -13.71 -7.32 12.79
CA LEU A 28 -14.35 -6.40 13.74
C LEU A 28 -15.35 -5.47 13.03
N ARG A 29 -14.98 -4.91 11.88
CA ARG A 29 -15.89 -4.08 11.07
C ARG A 29 -17.11 -4.85 10.55
N SER A 30 -16.94 -6.12 10.17
CA SER A 30 -18.04 -6.98 9.75
C SER A 30 -19.08 -7.22 10.86
N ARG A 31 -18.70 -6.99 12.11
CA ARG A 31 -19.54 -7.02 13.30
C ARG A 31 -20.15 -5.65 13.67
N GLY A 32 -19.87 -4.62 12.84
CA GLY A 32 -20.38 -3.26 13.03
C GLY A 32 -19.62 -2.44 14.09
N TYR A 33 -18.36 -2.78 14.37
CA TYR A 33 -17.46 -1.99 15.20
C TYR A 33 -16.63 -1.03 14.34
N SER A 34 -16.37 0.17 14.86
CA SER A 34 -15.41 1.10 14.27
C SER A 34 -13.99 0.69 14.62
N VAL A 35 -13.11 0.69 13.63
CA VAL A 35 -11.72 0.18 13.78
C VAL A 35 -10.75 1.11 13.07
N ILE A 36 -9.62 1.38 13.71
CA ILE A 36 -8.43 1.94 13.05
C ILE A 36 -7.24 1.00 13.22
N ASN A 37 -6.37 0.98 12.21
CA ASN A 37 -5.08 0.33 12.28
C ASN A 37 -3.98 1.39 12.37
N GLN A 38 -2.93 1.12 13.16
CA GLN A 38 -1.74 1.95 13.28
C GLN A 38 -0.50 1.08 13.14
N LYS A 39 0.49 1.57 12.41
CA LYS A 39 1.77 0.91 12.18
C LYS A 39 2.89 1.61 12.95
N PHE A 40 3.70 0.85 13.66
CA PHE A 40 4.93 1.30 14.30
C PHE A 40 6.13 0.65 13.63
N ASP A 41 6.97 1.47 12.99
CA ASP A 41 8.15 1.01 12.25
C ASP A 41 9.43 1.35 13.00
N PRO A 42 10.28 0.36 13.30
CA PRO A 42 11.43 0.55 14.17
C PRO A 42 12.65 1.21 13.50
N TYR A 43 12.59 1.54 12.21
CA TYR A 43 13.71 2.22 11.53
C TYR A 43 13.84 3.69 11.93
N ILE A 44 15.07 4.23 11.77
CA ILE A 44 15.45 5.62 12.16
C ILE A 44 15.05 6.67 11.10
N ASN A 45 14.61 6.27 9.92
CA ASN A 45 14.04 7.20 8.95
C ASN A 45 12.82 7.91 9.55
N VAL A 46 12.70 9.22 9.33
CA VAL A 46 11.56 10.01 9.83
C VAL A 46 10.26 9.55 9.17
N ASP A 47 10.34 9.27 7.87
CA ASP A 47 9.32 8.65 7.04
C ASP A 47 9.99 7.79 5.93
N PRO A 48 9.25 6.95 5.20
CA PRO A 48 9.82 6.14 4.13
C PRO A 48 10.02 6.91 2.80
N GLY A 49 9.70 8.19 2.71
CA GLY A 49 9.68 8.95 1.45
C GLY A 49 11.02 9.00 0.72
N THR A 50 12.14 8.93 1.45
CA THR A 50 13.50 8.90 0.87
C THR A 50 14.09 7.50 0.76
N MET A 51 13.36 6.45 1.17
CA MET A 51 13.86 5.08 1.15
C MET A 51 13.83 4.49 -0.26
N SER A 52 14.78 3.61 -0.54
CA SER A 52 14.81 2.90 -1.82
C SER A 52 13.69 1.89 -1.93
N PRO A 53 12.87 1.92 -3.00
CA PRO A 53 11.84 0.89 -3.23
C PRO A 53 12.39 -0.54 -3.31
N PHE A 54 13.68 -0.72 -3.64
CA PHE A 54 14.33 -2.03 -3.64
C PHE A 54 14.57 -2.61 -2.24
N GLN A 55 14.61 -1.76 -1.21
CA GLN A 55 14.85 -2.21 0.17
C GLN A 55 13.58 -2.24 1.01
N HIS A 56 12.68 -1.29 0.76
CA HIS A 56 11.51 -1.06 1.61
C HIS A 56 10.17 -1.41 0.93
N GLY A 57 10.15 -1.57 -0.39
CA GLY A 57 8.91 -1.69 -1.15
C GLY A 57 8.29 -0.34 -1.49
N GLU A 58 6.98 -0.35 -1.75
CA GLU A 58 6.21 0.84 -2.11
C GLU A 58 6.11 1.84 -0.94
N VAL A 59 6.24 3.13 -1.25
CA VAL A 59 5.85 4.20 -0.34
C VAL A 59 4.37 4.51 -0.57
N PHE A 60 3.52 4.18 0.40
CA PHE A 60 2.08 4.44 0.32
C PHE A 60 1.79 5.86 0.81
N VAL A 61 0.94 6.61 0.08
CA VAL A 61 0.58 7.99 0.44
C VAL A 61 -0.87 8.06 0.88
N THR A 62 -1.12 8.73 2.00
CA THR A 62 -2.45 8.96 2.57
C THR A 62 -3.10 10.23 2.01
N ASP A 63 -4.40 10.44 2.29
CA ASP A 63 -5.12 11.64 1.83
C ASP A 63 -4.53 12.94 2.41
N ASP A 64 -4.00 12.91 3.63
CA ASP A 64 -3.36 14.06 4.30
C ASP A 64 -1.86 14.23 3.96
N GLY A 65 -1.37 13.49 2.96
CA GLY A 65 -0.02 13.64 2.41
C GLY A 65 1.09 12.96 3.19
N ALA A 66 0.77 12.07 4.13
CA ALA A 66 1.81 11.28 4.78
C ALA A 66 2.37 10.22 3.83
N GLU A 67 3.69 10.16 3.73
CA GLU A 67 4.43 9.06 3.13
C GLU A 67 4.59 7.96 4.18
N THR A 68 4.12 6.75 3.89
CA THR A 68 3.95 5.68 4.88
C THR A 68 4.39 4.32 4.37
N ASP A 69 4.49 3.37 5.29
CA ASP A 69 4.74 1.96 4.96
C ASP A 69 3.61 1.35 4.12
N LEU A 70 3.95 0.37 3.29
CA LEU A 70 3.02 -0.34 2.41
C LEU A 70 1.87 -1.07 3.14
N ASP A 71 2.07 -1.41 4.42
CA ASP A 71 1.03 -2.07 5.24
C ASP A 71 -0.22 -1.19 5.41
N LEU A 72 -0.08 0.15 5.36
CA LEU A 72 -1.24 1.03 5.39
C LEU A 72 -2.17 0.79 4.20
N GLY A 73 -1.61 0.46 3.03
CA GLY A 73 -2.38 0.04 1.87
C GLY A 73 -3.19 -1.23 2.14
N HIS A 74 -2.61 -2.21 2.83
CA HIS A 74 -3.35 -3.41 3.25
C HIS A 74 -4.48 -3.07 4.23
N TYR A 75 -4.21 -2.21 5.23
CA TYR A 75 -5.24 -1.80 6.19
C TYR A 75 -6.42 -1.12 5.49
N GLU A 76 -6.15 -0.16 4.60
CA GLU A 76 -7.19 0.53 3.85
C GLU A 76 -8.00 -0.42 2.95
N ARG A 77 -7.33 -1.35 2.25
CA ARG A 77 -7.98 -2.34 1.37
C ARG A 77 -8.90 -3.29 2.12
N PHE A 78 -8.54 -3.70 3.33
CA PHE A 78 -9.33 -4.64 4.13
C PHE A 78 -10.46 -3.96 4.92
N THR A 79 -10.19 -2.78 5.48
CA THR A 79 -11.14 -2.09 6.36
C THR A 79 -12.00 -1.06 5.64
N ASP A 80 -11.70 -0.74 4.38
CA ASP A 80 -12.34 0.36 3.62
C ASP A 80 -12.37 1.68 4.42
N THR A 81 -11.25 2.01 5.05
CA THR A 81 -11.08 3.22 5.87
C THR A 81 -9.87 3.96 5.36
N ASN A 82 -10.00 5.25 5.03
CA ASN A 82 -8.85 6.07 4.70
C ASN A 82 -8.07 6.41 5.98
N LEU A 83 -6.78 6.13 5.95
CA LEU A 83 -5.85 6.39 7.05
C LEU A 83 -5.11 7.71 6.81
N GLY A 84 -4.38 8.19 7.81
CA GLY A 84 -3.64 9.43 7.76
C GLY A 84 -2.31 9.35 8.51
N LYS A 85 -1.65 10.50 8.66
CA LYS A 85 -0.33 10.63 9.31
C LYS A 85 -0.24 10.06 10.73
N PHE A 86 -1.35 9.98 11.45
CA PHE A 86 -1.37 9.38 12.78
C PHE A 86 -1.31 7.86 12.75
N ASN A 87 -1.52 7.24 11.59
CA ASN A 87 -1.57 5.79 11.46
C ASN A 87 -0.21 5.15 11.14
N ASN A 88 0.83 5.95 10.83
CA ASN A 88 2.21 5.47 10.72
C ASN A 88 3.13 6.24 11.66
N VAL A 89 3.90 5.53 12.45
CA VAL A 89 4.85 6.08 13.42
C VAL A 89 6.18 5.38 13.26
N THR A 90 7.26 6.13 12.99
CA THR A 90 8.62 5.59 12.88
C THR A 90 9.43 5.91 14.14
N SER A 91 10.46 5.12 14.44
CA SER A 91 11.41 5.48 15.48
C SER A 91 12.02 6.86 15.21
N GLY A 92 12.39 7.13 13.95
CA GLY A 92 12.96 8.43 13.56
C GLY A 92 12.05 9.61 13.93
N SER A 93 10.75 9.53 13.61
CA SER A 93 9.80 10.60 13.93
C SER A 93 9.59 10.80 15.43
N VAL A 94 9.66 9.73 16.22
CA VAL A 94 9.56 9.77 17.69
C VAL A 94 10.80 10.42 18.28
N TYR A 95 11.99 9.96 17.89
CA TYR A 95 13.26 10.50 18.40
C TYR A 95 13.43 11.96 18.00
N GLN A 96 13.15 12.31 16.75
CA GLN A 96 13.18 13.69 16.28
C GLN A 96 12.30 14.59 17.17
N LYS A 97 11.07 14.16 17.46
CA LYS A 97 10.14 14.94 18.29
C LYS A 97 10.64 15.15 19.71
N VAL A 98 11.22 14.12 20.31
CA VAL A 98 11.80 14.21 21.68
C VAL A 98 13.02 15.14 21.69
N ILE A 99 13.90 15.05 20.68
CA ILE A 99 15.07 15.94 20.54
C ILE A 99 14.60 17.39 20.31
N GLU A 100 13.60 17.63 19.48
CA GLU A 100 13.02 18.97 19.28
C GLU A 100 12.49 19.57 20.60
N LYS A 101 11.78 18.78 21.43
CA LYS A 101 11.30 19.19 22.75
C LYS A 101 12.46 19.50 23.71
N GLU A 102 13.50 18.66 23.70
CA GLU A 102 14.69 18.88 24.50
C GLU A 102 15.37 20.22 24.13
N ARG A 103 15.60 20.45 22.83
CA ARG A 103 16.21 21.69 22.33
C ARG A 103 15.38 22.94 22.63
N LYS A 104 14.04 22.81 22.74
CA LYS A 104 13.13 23.90 23.16
C LYS A 104 13.10 24.14 24.67
N GLY A 105 13.66 23.23 25.47
CA GLY A 105 13.64 23.31 26.93
C GLY A 105 12.37 22.78 27.59
N ASP A 106 11.54 22.06 26.86
CA ASP A 106 10.25 21.54 27.36
C ASP A 106 10.42 20.55 28.53
N TYR A 107 11.61 19.99 28.72
CA TYR A 107 11.92 19.07 29.83
C TYR A 107 12.56 19.76 31.05
N LEU A 108 12.64 21.10 31.07
CA LEU A 108 13.06 21.90 32.21
C LEU A 108 14.41 21.47 32.83
N GLY A 109 15.38 21.03 32.01
CA GLY A 109 16.70 20.59 32.44
C GLY A 109 16.78 19.14 32.93
N ALA A 110 15.72 18.36 32.83
CA ALA A 110 15.74 16.94 33.14
C ALA A 110 16.66 16.16 32.18
N THR A 111 17.29 15.09 32.69
CA THR A 111 17.99 14.12 31.82
C THR A 111 17.00 13.37 30.98
N VAL A 112 17.04 13.55 29.65
CA VAL A 112 16.14 12.88 28.70
C VAL A 112 16.65 11.48 28.40
N GLN A 113 15.79 10.46 28.58
CA GLN A 113 16.13 9.04 28.46
C GLN A 113 15.05 8.31 27.62
N VAL A 114 15.34 7.07 27.19
CA VAL A 114 14.35 6.26 26.49
C VAL A 114 13.09 6.05 27.35
N ILE A 115 13.28 5.71 28.63
CA ILE A 115 12.22 5.69 29.63
C ILE A 115 12.43 6.89 30.57
N PRO A 116 11.46 7.79 30.72
CA PRO A 116 10.10 7.74 30.19
C PRO A 116 9.88 8.55 28.90
N HIS A 117 10.84 9.28 28.37
CA HIS A 117 10.60 10.35 27.38
C HIS A 117 10.21 9.78 25.99
N ILE A 118 11.00 8.80 25.46
CA ILE A 118 10.67 8.14 24.19
C ILE A 118 9.40 7.30 24.34
N THR A 119 9.26 6.52 25.43
CA THR A 119 8.07 5.70 25.65
C THR A 119 6.80 6.55 25.81
N ASN A 120 6.88 7.72 26.47
CA ASN A 120 5.75 8.64 26.57
C ASN A 120 5.39 9.27 25.22
N GLU A 121 6.37 9.61 24.38
CA GLU A 121 6.08 10.08 23.01
C GLU A 121 5.40 9.01 22.18
N ILE A 122 5.85 7.75 22.25
CA ILE A 122 5.19 6.61 21.57
C ILE A 122 3.75 6.47 22.06
N LYS A 123 3.50 6.46 23.37
CA LYS A 123 2.15 6.41 23.96
C LYS A 123 1.30 7.59 23.51
N SER A 124 1.87 8.79 23.40
CA SER A 124 1.16 9.97 22.92
C SER A 124 0.67 9.81 21.48
N ARG A 125 1.41 9.07 20.61
CA ARG A 125 0.99 8.76 19.24
C ARG A 125 -0.23 7.82 19.21
N ILE A 126 -0.28 6.84 20.11
CA ILE A 126 -1.45 5.96 20.27
C ILE A 126 -2.67 6.79 20.69
N VAL A 127 -2.52 7.62 21.71
CA VAL A 127 -3.59 8.49 22.22
C VAL A 127 -4.05 9.49 21.15
N GLY A 128 -3.10 10.08 20.38
CA GLY A 128 -3.40 11.02 19.31
C GLY A 128 -4.30 10.41 18.22
N ALA A 129 -3.94 9.23 17.71
CA ALA A 129 -4.73 8.50 16.74
C ALA A 129 -6.11 8.12 17.31
N THR A 130 -6.16 7.63 18.54
CA THR A 130 -7.43 7.30 19.20
C THR A 130 -8.35 8.51 19.34
N LYS A 131 -7.82 9.68 19.74
CA LYS A 131 -8.61 10.92 19.88
C LYS A 131 -9.15 11.42 18.54
N GLN A 132 -8.35 11.30 17.47
CA GLN A 132 -8.77 11.76 16.15
C GLN A 132 -9.92 10.93 15.57
N PHE A 133 -9.83 9.61 15.69
CA PHE A 133 -10.76 8.69 15.03
C PHE A 133 -11.87 8.18 15.94
N ASN A 134 -11.69 8.27 17.26
CA ASN A 134 -12.61 7.77 18.29
C ASN A 134 -13.17 6.35 18.00
N PRO A 135 -12.31 5.35 17.73
CA PRO A 135 -12.75 4.02 17.32
C PRO A 135 -13.20 3.17 18.51
N ASP A 136 -14.02 2.15 18.24
CA ASP A 136 -14.28 1.08 19.21
C ASP A 136 -13.00 0.25 19.46
N PHE A 137 -12.24 -0.04 18.40
CA PHE A 137 -11.00 -0.81 18.45
C PHE A 137 -9.86 -0.08 17.77
N HIS A 138 -8.71 -0.03 18.43
CA HIS A 138 -7.45 0.44 17.88
C HIS A 138 -6.46 -0.73 17.81
N ILE A 139 -6.10 -1.14 16.59
CA ILE A 139 -5.14 -2.22 16.32
C ILE A 139 -3.79 -1.57 16.00
N ILE A 140 -2.78 -1.88 16.80
CA ILE A 140 -1.42 -1.34 16.66
C ILE A 140 -0.47 -2.48 16.28
N GLU A 141 0.09 -2.43 15.10
CA GLU A 141 1.10 -3.37 14.65
C GLU A 141 2.50 -2.84 14.93
N ILE A 142 3.33 -3.69 15.57
CA ILE A 142 4.74 -3.38 15.81
C ILE A 142 5.58 -4.03 14.71
N GLY A 143 6.28 -3.20 13.94
CA GLY A 143 7.24 -3.63 12.93
C GLY A 143 8.46 -4.33 13.54
N GLY A 144 9.26 -4.97 12.70
CA GLY A 144 10.42 -5.75 13.13
C GLY A 144 10.07 -7.11 13.73
N THR A 145 11.07 -7.76 14.29
CA THR A 145 10.99 -9.09 14.91
C THR A 145 11.28 -8.94 16.40
N ILE A 146 10.54 -9.64 17.24
CA ILE A 146 10.81 -9.63 18.69
C ILE A 146 12.23 -10.09 18.97
N GLY A 147 12.98 -9.30 19.73
CA GLY A 147 14.40 -9.50 20.00
C GLY A 147 15.31 -8.50 19.26
N ASP A 148 14.80 -7.86 18.21
CA ASP A 148 15.54 -6.79 17.51
C ASP A 148 15.68 -5.56 18.43
N ILE A 149 16.87 -4.98 18.48
CA ILE A 149 17.18 -3.82 19.33
C ILE A 149 16.29 -2.61 18.97
N GLU A 150 16.05 -2.43 17.69
CA GLU A 150 15.32 -1.29 17.14
C GLU A 150 13.87 -1.23 17.62
N SER A 151 13.23 -2.39 17.88
CA SER A 151 11.83 -2.46 18.30
C SER A 151 11.63 -2.33 19.83
N LEU A 152 12.69 -2.40 20.63
CA LEU A 152 12.61 -2.40 22.10
C LEU A 152 11.87 -1.20 22.69
N PRO A 153 12.08 0.06 22.23
CA PRO A 153 11.33 1.20 22.77
C PRO A 153 9.82 1.08 22.54
N PHE A 154 9.40 0.52 21.39
CA PHE A 154 7.98 0.26 21.12
C PHE A 154 7.43 -0.84 22.02
N ILE A 155 8.16 -1.94 22.19
CA ILE A 155 7.76 -3.06 23.08
C ILE A 155 7.60 -2.55 24.51
N GLU A 156 8.53 -1.75 25.01
CA GLU A 156 8.44 -1.16 26.35
C GLU A 156 7.26 -0.19 26.47
N ALA A 157 7.03 0.66 25.46
CA ALA A 157 5.90 1.58 25.46
C ALA A 157 4.56 0.86 25.50
N ILE A 158 4.37 -0.20 24.69
CA ILE A 158 3.11 -0.97 24.71
C ILE A 158 2.94 -1.78 26.01
N ARG A 159 4.03 -2.27 26.62
CA ARG A 159 4.00 -2.89 27.93
C ARG A 159 3.45 -1.93 28.99
N GLN A 160 3.98 -0.71 29.02
CA GLN A 160 3.51 0.35 29.92
C GLN A 160 2.05 0.70 29.62
N TYR A 161 1.72 0.95 28.34
CA TYR A 161 0.38 1.35 27.94
C TYR A 161 -0.68 0.28 28.25
N LYS A 162 -0.35 -1.01 28.05
CA LYS A 162 -1.22 -2.12 28.41
C LYS A 162 -1.49 -2.18 29.91
N ALA A 163 -0.47 -1.93 30.74
CA ALA A 163 -0.62 -1.86 32.20
C ALA A 163 -1.49 -0.65 32.63
N GLU A 164 -1.31 0.52 31.98
CA GLU A 164 -2.10 1.74 32.24
C GLU A 164 -3.59 1.54 31.87
N MET A 165 -3.87 0.84 30.77
CA MET A 165 -5.25 0.55 30.33
C MET A 165 -5.97 -0.43 31.23
N GLY A 166 -5.24 -1.28 31.94
CA GLY A 166 -5.79 -2.31 32.82
C GLY A 166 -6.40 -3.51 32.09
N TYR A 167 -6.75 -4.51 32.89
CA TYR A 167 -7.28 -5.79 32.38
C TYR A 167 -8.57 -5.60 31.58
N GLY A 168 -8.69 -6.33 30.46
CA GLY A 168 -9.87 -6.30 29.59
C GLY A 168 -9.98 -5.07 28.66
N ASN A 169 -9.01 -4.14 28.69
CA ASN A 169 -9.00 -2.97 27.78
C ASN A 169 -7.90 -3.04 26.72
N ALA A 170 -6.87 -3.87 26.93
CA ALA A 170 -5.78 -4.06 25.99
C ALA A 170 -5.33 -5.51 25.95
N ILE A 171 -5.11 -6.08 24.77
CA ILE A 171 -4.56 -7.43 24.57
C ILE A 171 -3.39 -7.38 23.59
N SER A 172 -2.55 -8.43 23.65
CA SER A 172 -1.44 -8.64 22.72
C SER A 172 -1.66 -9.92 21.91
N ILE A 173 -1.53 -9.80 20.60
CA ILE A 173 -1.51 -10.91 19.65
C ILE A 173 -0.06 -11.07 19.19
N HIS A 174 0.48 -12.28 19.28
CA HIS A 174 1.82 -12.56 18.80
C HIS A 174 1.78 -13.48 17.59
N CYS A 175 2.33 -13.01 16.46
CA CYS A 175 2.43 -13.79 15.24
C CYS A 175 3.75 -14.57 15.23
N THR A 176 3.71 -15.86 14.89
CA THR A 176 4.89 -16.73 14.82
C THR A 176 4.85 -17.65 13.61
N LEU A 177 5.97 -18.27 13.30
CA LEU A 177 6.08 -19.29 12.27
C LEU A 177 6.17 -20.68 12.88
N LEU A 178 5.35 -21.61 12.38
CA LEU A 178 5.50 -23.04 12.61
C LEU A 178 6.09 -23.68 11.34
N PRO A 179 7.41 -23.84 11.26
CA PRO A 179 8.03 -24.43 10.09
C PRO A 179 7.69 -25.92 10.00
N TYR A 180 7.33 -26.37 8.80
CA TYR A 180 7.21 -27.76 8.45
C TYR A 180 8.57 -28.27 7.94
N LEU A 181 9.09 -29.32 8.55
CA LEU A 181 10.33 -29.96 8.11
C LEU A 181 10.00 -31.22 7.29
N PRO A 182 10.18 -31.19 5.96
CA PRO A 182 9.85 -32.33 5.10
C PRO A 182 10.59 -33.62 5.50
N THR A 183 11.83 -33.47 5.95
CA THR A 183 12.69 -34.60 6.36
C THR A 183 12.15 -35.38 7.55
N SER A 184 11.47 -34.73 8.51
CA SER A 184 10.85 -35.38 9.68
C SER A 184 9.34 -35.51 9.56
N GLY A 185 8.72 -34.91 8.53
CA GLY A 185 7.26 -34.92 8.35
C GLY A 185 6.48 -34.16 9.42
N GLU A 186 7.10 -33.24 10.15
CA GLU A 186 6.51 -32.61 11.34
C GLU A 186 6.55 -31.10 11.30
N LEU A 187 5.56 -30.46 11.97
CA LEU A 187 5.60 -29.07 12.37
C LEU A 187 6.47 -28.89 13.62
N LYS A 188 7.35 -27.89 13.60
CA LYS A 188 8.24 -27.61 14.74
C LYS A 188 7.71 -26.43 15.56
N THR A 189 7.34 -26.70 16.81
CA THR A 189 6.78 -25.72 17.76
C THR A 189 7.84 -24.90 18.51
N LYS A 190 9.09 -25.36 18.55
CA LYS A 190 10.18 -24.72 19.30
C LYS A 190 10.45 -23.27 18.92
N PRO A 191 10.49 -22.87 17.63
CA PRO A 191 10.70 -21.47 17.25
C PRO A 191 9.64 -20.55 17.83
N SER A 192 8.36 -20.94 17.79
CA SER A 192 7.25 -20.18 18.37
C SER A 192 7.33 -20.08 19.89
N GLN A 193 7.66 -21.19 20.57
CA GLN A 193 7.87 -21.19 22.03
C GLN A 193 9.00 -20.24 22.42
N HIS A 194 10.12 -20.27 21.68
CA HIS A 194 11.25 -19.38 21.93
C HIS A 194 10.87 -17.91 21.72
N SER A 195 10.18 -17.61 20.63
CA SER A 195 9.71 -16.25 20.33
C SER A 195 8.79 -15.69 21.44
N VAL A 196 7.85 -16.49 21.94
CA VAL A 196 6.99 -16.10 23.07
C VAL A 196 7.82 -15.90 24.35
N ASN A 197 8.83 -16.72 24.61
CA ASN A 197 9.71 -16.55 25.78
C ASN A 197 10.52 -15.25 25.70
N VAL A 198 11.00 -14.85 24.51
CA VAL A 198 11.66 -13.56 24.31
C VAL A 198 10.69 -12.41 24.59
N LEU A 199 9.46 -12.47 24.06
CA LEU A 199 8.43 -11.44 24.33
C LEU A 199 8.14 -11.31 25.83
N ARG A 200 8.04 -12.45 26.54
CA ARG A 200 7.86 -12.48 28.01
C ARG A 200 9.02 -11.87 28.76
N SER A 201 10.26 -12.08 28.32
CA SER A 201 11.42 -11.48 28.96
C SER A 201 11.39 -9.95 28.95
N TYR A 202 10.64 -9.36 28.01
CA TYR A 202 10.34 -7.93 27.99
C TYR A 202 9.05 -7.55 28.76
N GLY A 203 8.47 -8.47 29.52
CA GLY A 203 7.30 -8.22 30.36
C GLY A 203 5.96 -8.22 29.63
N LEU A 204 5.91 -8.74 28.40
CA LEU A 204 4.67 -8.88 27.62
C LEU A 204 4.28 -10.34 27.48
N GLN A 205 3.15 -10.73 28.11
CA GLN A 205 2.48 -11.99 27.85
C GLN A 205 1.50 -11.78 26.69
N PRO A 206 1.59 -12.52 25.58
CA PRO A 206 0.53 -12.49 24.58
C PRO A 206 -0.72 -13.21 25.10
N GLU A 207 -1.89 -12.71 24.75
CA GLU A 207 -3.17 -13.37 25.01
C GLU A 207 -3.55 -14.32 23.87
N ILE A 208 -3.09 -14.05 22.64
CA ILE A 208 -3.39 -14.84 21.45
C ILE A 208 -2.08 -15.10 20.69
N LEU A 209 -1.90 -16.31 20.22
CA LEU A 209 -0.80 -16.73 19.35
C LEU A 209 -1.36 -17.05 17.97
N VAL A 210 -0.95 -16.30 16.95
CA VAL A 210 -1.28 -16.58 15.55
C VAL A 210 -0.09 -17.28 14.91
N CYS A 211 -0.30 -18.51 14.49
CA CYS A 211 0.75 -19.39 13.96
C CYS A 211 0.65 -19.50 12.45
N ARG A 212 1.54 -18.79 11.71
CA ARG A 212 1.67 -19.02 10.26
C ARG A 212 2.24 -20.40 10.00
N THR A 213 1.63 -21.15 9.09
CA THR A 213 2.02 -22.52 8.78
C THR A 213 1.60 -22.92 7.37
N GLN A 214 2.34 -23.87 6.78
CA GLN A 214 2.00 -24.48 5.49
C GLN A 214 1.03 -25.65 5.61
N LYS A 215 0.96 -26.26 6.78
CA LYS A 215 0.13 -27.46 7.05
C LYS A 215 -0.82 -27.18 8.22
N PRO A 216 -1.97 -27.89 8.29
CA PRO A 216 -2.85 -27.84 9.46
C PRO A 216 -2.08 -28.15 10.75
N ILE A 217 -2.40 -27.44 11.83
CA ILE A 217 -1.80 -27.69 13.15
C ILE A 217 -2.54 -28.84 13.82
N PRO A 218 -1.89 -30.00 14.05
CA PRO A 218 -2.52 -31.10 14.77
C PRO A 218 -2.91 -30.70 16.20
N LYS A 219 -3.89 -31.39 16.77
CA LYS A 219 -4.39 -31.10 18.11
C LYS A 219 -3.28 -31.16 19.17
N THR A 220 -2.37 -32.12 19.04
CA THR A 220 -1.23 -32.35 19.96
C THR A 220 -0.28 -31.14 19.95
N GLU A 221 0.06 -30.59 18.78
CA GLU A 221 0.93 -29.44 18.66
C GLU A 221 0.24 -28.17 19.14
N ARG A 222 -1.08 -28.04 18.92
CA ARG A 222 -1.88 -26.93 19.45
C ARG A 222 -1.91 -26.93 20.98
N GLU A 223 -2.14 -28.10 21.59
CA GLU A 223 -2.12 -28.29 23.05
C GLU A 223 -0.73 -28.03 23.65
N LYS A 224 0.32 -28.48 22.97
CA LYS A 224 1.70 -28.20 23.32
C LYS A 224 2.03 -26.73 23.31
N LEU A 225 1.65 -26.00 22.22
CA LEU A 225 1.82 -24.54 22.13
C LEU A 225 1.04 -23.83 23.24
N ALA A 226 -0.21 -24.19 23.46
CA ALA A 226 -1.02 -23.62 24.54
C ALA A 226 -0.34 -23.77 25.91
N LEU A 227 0.15 -24.95 26.23
CA LEU A 227 0.85 -25.22 27.48
C LEU A 227 2.14 -24.40 27.64
N PHE A 228 3.06 -24.47 26.65
CA PHE A 228 4.37 -23.82 26.74
C PHE A 228 4.28 -22.29 26.63
N CYS A 229 3.26 -21.78 25.93
CA CYS A 229 3.02 -20.34 25.79
C CYS A 229 2.04 -19.78 26.85
N SER A 230 1.56 -20.61 27.81
CA SER A 230 0.57 -20.25 28.84
C SER A 230 -0.68 -19.58 28.25
N LEU A 231 -1.26 -20.23 27.26
CA LEU A 231 -2.45 -19.79 26.54
C LEU A 231 -3.59 -20.79 26.71
N SER A 232 -4.83 -20.35 26.53
CA SER A 232 -5.93 -21.28 26.29
C SER A 232 -5.77 -21.93 24.92
N LYS A 233 -6.29 -23.16 24.76
CA LYS A 233 -6.22 -23.88 23.46
C LYS A 233 -6.88 -23.09 22.33
N ASP A 234 -7.96 -22.38 22.63
CA ASP A 234 -8.71 -21.55 21.67
C ASP A 234 -7.94 -20.29 21.25
N ALA A 235 -6.93 -19.88 22.03
CA ALA A 235 -6.09 -18.73 21.73
C ALA A 235 -4.87 -19.06 20.84
N VAL A 236 -4.68 -20.33 20.47
CA VAL A 236 -3.69 -20.75 19.46
C VAL A 236 -4.38 -20.82 18.10
N ILE A 237 -4.21 -19.79 17.31
CA ILE A 237 -4.90 -19.58 16.02
C ILE A 237 -4.00 -20.06 14.88
N GLU A 238 -4.54 -20.89 14.02
CA GLU A 238 -3.88 -21.31 12.79
C GLU A 238 -4.07 -20.26 11.69
N CYS A 239 -2.98 -19.85 11.03
CA CYS A 239 -2.98 -18.99 9.86
C CYS A 239 -2.20 -19.67 8.74
N ARG A 240 -2.89 -20.39 7.86
CA ARG A 240 -2.25 -21.09 6.74
C ARG A 240 -1.95 -20.13 5.59
N ASP A 241 -0.93 -20.48 4.81
CA ASP A 241 -0.68 -19.83 3.53
C ASP A 241 -1.87 -20.03 2.59
N MET A 242 -2.45 -18.94 2.08
CA MET A 242 -3.63 -18.93 1.23
C MET A 242 -3.28 -18.53 -0.21
N LYS A 243 -4.12 -18.89 -1.18
CA LYS A 243 -3.95 -18.51 -2.58
C LYS A 243 -4.06 -16.99 -2.79
N THR A 244 -4.81 -16.31 -1.96
CA THR A 244 -4.98 -14.86 -1.95
C THR A 244 -5.04 -14.33 -0.52
N ILE A 245 -4.48 -13.14 -0.29
CA ILE A 245 -4.54 -12.47 1.01
C ILE A 245 -5.99 -12.19 1.45
N TYR A 246 -6.92 -12.05 0.50
CA TYR A 246 -8.34 -11.79 0.77
C TYR A 246 -9.10 -13.02 1.33
N GLU A 247 -8.51 -14.21 1.27
CA GLU A 247 -9.05 -15.43 1.92
C GLU A 247 -8.70 -15.48 3.41
N VAL A 248 -7.63 -14.80 3.84
CA VAL A 248 -7.11 -14.84 5.22
C VAL A 248 -8.17 -14.43 6.27
N PRO A 249 -8.98 -13.35 6.10
CA PRO A 249 -10.02 -13.02 7.07
C PRO A 249 -11.02 -14.14 7.30
N LEU A 250 -11.41 -14.85 6.23
CA LEU A 250 -12.37 -15.97 6.35
C LEU A 250 -11.77 -17.14 7.11
N ALA A 251 -10.51 -17.49 6.82
CA ALA A 251 -9.80 -18.55 7.54
C ALA A 251 -9.58 -18.20 9.02
N LEU A 252 -9.24 -16.96 9.33
CA LEU A 252 -9.08 -16.51 10.73
C LEU A 252 -10.42 -16.43 11.48
N GLU A 253 -11.53 -16.15 10.79
CA GLU A 253 -12.87 -16.23 11.38
C GLU A 253 -13.24 -17.66 11.73
N GLU A 254 -12.98 -18.62 10.84
CA GLU A 254 -13.19 -20.07 11.10
C GLU A 254 -12.36 -20.56 12.29
N GLN A 255 -11.16 -20.03 12.49
CA GLN A 255 -10.31 -20.31 13.65
C GLN A 255 -10.78 -19.60 14.93
N GLY A 256 -11.74 -18.66 14.84
CA GLY A 256 -12.31 -17.95 15.99
C GLY A 256 -11.45 -16.79 16.51
N LEU A 257 -10.50 -16.25 15.71
CA LEU A 257 -9.60 -15.17 16.16
C LEU A 257 -10.37 -13.98 16.72
N CYS A 258 -11.38 -13.50 16.00
CA CYS A 258 -12.15 -12.32 16.41
C CYS A 258 -12.97 -12.60 17.68
N SER A 259 -13.64 -13.74 17.77
CA SER A 259 -14.43 -14.15 18.93
C SER A 259 -13.58 -14.28 20.21
N VAL A 260 -12.38 -14.86 20.09
CA VAL A 260 -11.42 -14.97 21.20
C VAL A 260 -10.94 -13.57 21.64
N ALA A 261 -10.60 -12.68 20.69
CA ALA A 261 -10.17 -11.32 21.01
C ALA A 261 -11.29 -10.52 21.72
N LEU A 262 -12.52 -10.60 21.21
CA LEU A 262 -13.68 -9.95 21.83
C LEU A 262 -13.96 -10.47 23.24
N LYS A 263 -13.90 -11.78 23.45
CA LYS A 263 -14.05 -12.40 24.77
C LYS A 263 -13.02 -11.88 25.78
N MET A 264 -11.74 -11.80 25.37
CA MET A 264 -10.66 -11.32 26.23
C MET A 264 -10.79 -9.83 26.57
N LEU A 265 -11.36 -9.04 25.64
CA LEU A 265 -11.63 -7.61 25.86
C LEU A 265 -12.97 -7.32 26.54
N GLY A 266 -13.72 -8.36 26.92
CA GLY A 266 -15.03 -8.20 27.57
C GLY A 266 -16.08 -7.52 26.68
N VAL A 267 -15.97 -7.70 25.35
CA VAL A 267 -16.87 -7.08 24.37
C VAL A 267 -17.80 -8.14 23.79
N LYS A 268 -19.06 -7.77 23.56
CA LYS A 268 -20.07 -8.67 22.98
C LYS A 268 -19.65 -9.13 21.58
N ASP A 269 -19.65 -10.45 21.36
CA ASP A 269 -19.48 -10.99 20.01
C ASP A 269 -20.81 -10.88 19.25
N LYS A 270 -20.77 -10.14 18.13
CA LYS A 270 -21.89 -9.98 17.20
C LYS A 270 -21.65 -10.88 15.99
N LYS A 271 -22.73 -11.33 15.35
CA LYS A 271 -22.62 -12.10 14.12
C LYS A 271 -21.97 -11.26 13.00
N PRO A 272 -20.89 -11.74 12.36
CA PRO A 272 -20.23 -11.00 11.29
C PRO A 272 -21.09 -11.00 10.00
N ASP A 273 -21.11 -9.89 9.28
CA ASP A 273 -21.60 -9.85 7.91
C ASP A 273 -20.41 -9.88 6.93
N LEU A 274 -20.12 -11.07 6.44
CA LEU A 274 -19.03 -11.35 5.49
C LEU A 274 -19.58 -11.78 4.12
N LYS A 275 -20.86 -11.64 3.84
CA LYS A 275 -21.49 -12.14 2.59
C LYS A 275 -20.84 -11.58 1.34
N SER A 276 -20.59 -10.27 1.30
CA SER A 276 -19.92 -9.61 0.16
C SER A 276 -18.48 -10.09 0.00
N TRP A 277 -17.78 -10.25 1.12
CA TRP A 277 -16.38 -10.71 1.13
C TRP A 277 -16.25 -12.17 0.68
N VAL A 278 -17.16 -13.05 1.09
CA VAL A 278 -17.21 -14.44 0.61
C VAL A 278 -17.44 -14.50 -0.90
N LYS A 279 -18.37 -13.68 -1.43
CA LYS A 279 -18.59 -13.57 -2.88
C LYS A 279 -17.36 -13.06 -3.63
N LEU A 280 -16.65 -12.10 -3.06
CA LEU A 280 -15.39 -11.59 -3.62
C LEU A 280 -14.34 -12.70 -3.68
N VAL A 281 -14.11 -13.41 -2.59
CA VAL A 281 -13.13 -14.51 -2.53
C VAL A 281 -13.50 -15.64 -3.50
N ASP A 282 -14.79 -15.94 -3.66
CA ASP A 282 -15.25 -16.93 -4.64
C ASP A 282 -14.92 -16.50 -6.08
N LYS A 283 -15.16 -15.24 -6.46
CA LYS A 283 -14.77 -14.70 -7.78
C LYS A 283 -13.26 -14.77 -8.01
N ILE A 284 -12.46 -14.49 -6.98
CA ILE A 284 -10.98 -14.55 -7.05
C ILE A 284 -10.52 -16.00 -7.30
N LYS A 285 -11.15 -16.97 -6.64
CA LYS A 285 -10.77 -18.40 -6.73
C LYS A 285 -11.25 -19.07 -8.01
N ASN A 286 -12.35 -18.59 -8.59
CA ASN A 286 -13.04 -19.18 -9.74
C ASN A 286 -13.20 -18.16 -10.90
N PRO A 287 -12.07 -17.63 -11.45
CA PRO A 287 -12.14 -16.70 -12.56
C PRO A 287 -12.67 -17.40 -13.82
N THR A 288 -13.52 -16.71 -14.59
CA THR A 288 -14.07 -17.20 -15.86
C THR A 288 -13.34 -16.66 -17.09
N LYS A 289 -12.52 -15.64 -16.89
CA LYS A 289 -11.73 -14.97 -17.93
C LYS A 289 -10.27 -14.85 -17.47
N SER A 290 -9.37 -14.59 -18.41
CA SER A 290 -7.95 -14.36 -18.13
C SER A 290 -7.40 -13.28 -19.06
N ILE A 291 -6.60 -12.38 -18.50
CA ILE A 291 -5.84 -11.36 -19.24
C ILE A 291 -4.43 -11.28 -18.73
N LYS A 292 -3.51 -10.84 -19.58
CA LYS A 292 -2.11 -10.60 -19.26
C LYS A 292 -1.81 -9.12 -19.38
N VAL A 293 -1.35 -8.50 -18.29
CA VAL A 293 -1.04 -7.06 -18.22
C VAL A 293 0.44 -6.86 -18.00
N GLY A 294 1.09 -6.09 -18.87
CA GLY A 294 2.48 -5.67 -18.70
C GLY A 294 2.61 -4.51 -17.70
N ILE A 295 3.56 -4.59 -16.77
CA ILE A 295 4.00 -3.44 -15.97
C ILE A 295 5.40 -3.07 -16.44
N ALA A 296 5.50 -1.96 -17.20
CA ALA A 296 6.76 -1.48 -17.76
C ALA A 296 7.40 -0.47 -16.81
N GLY A 297 8.23 -0.95 -15.92
CA GLY A 297 8.86 -0.18 -14.84
C GLY A 297 10.33 -0.45 -14.66
N LYS A 298 10.96 0.23 -13.72
CA LYS A 298 12.38 0.07 -13.39
C LYS A 298 12.65 -0.70 -12.08
N TYR A 299 11.62 -0.96 -11.28
CA TYR A 299 11.72 -1.70 -10.01
C TYR A 299 11.15 -3.12 -10.12
N THR A 300 11.24 -3.73 -11.29
CA THR A 300 10.61 -5.02 -11.64
C THR A 300 11.19 -6.24 -10.92
N LYS A 301 12.36 -6.10 -10.27
CA LYS A 301 13.00 -7.17 -9.50
C LYS A 301 12.38 -7.38 -8.10
N LEU A 302 11.65 -6.40 -7.58
CA LEU A 302 10.94 -6.48 -6.31
C LEU A 302 9.46 -6.18 -6.53
N SER A 303 8.62 -7.19 -6.41
CA SER A 303 7.15 -7.07 -6.63
C SER A 303 6.50 -6.03 -5.71
N ASP A 304 7.01 -5.90 -4.48
CA ASP A 304 6.47 -5.02 -3.45
C ASP A 304 6.67 -3.53 -3.78
N ALA A 305 7.58 -3.19 -4.71
CA ALA A 305 7.76 -1.81 -5.19
C ALA A 305 6.54 -1.26 -5.96
N TYR A 306 5.68 -2.13 -6.48
CA TYR A 306 4.47 -1.79 -7.23
C TYR A 306 3.24 -2.53 -6.70
N ILE A 307 3.21 -2.86 -5.40
CA ILE A 307 2.16 -3.70 -4.83
C ILE A 307 0.77 -3.11 -5.01
N SER A 308 0.58 -1.80 -4.83
CA SER A 308 -0.72 -1.15 -5.03
C SER A 308 -1.15 -1.14 -6.50
N VAL A 309 -0.23 -1.03 -7.45
CA VAL A 309 -0.53 -1.16 -8.89
C VAL A 309 -1.00 -2.58 -9.21
N VAL A 310 -0.28 -3.60 -8.73
CA VAL A 310 -0.63 -5.01 -8.91
C VAL A 310 -1.99 -5.32 -8.30
N GLU A 311 -2.22 -4.88 -7.06
CA GLU A 311 -3.50 -5.10 -6.40
C GLU A 311 -4.65 -4.37 -7.13
N SER A 312 -4.43 -3.14 -7.63
CA SER A 312 -5.45 -2.39 -8.37
C SER A 312 -5.84 -3.08 -9.69
N LEU A 313 -4.87 -3.64 -10.41
CA LEU A 313 -5.12 -4.45 -11.60
C LEU A 313 -5.93 -5.70 -11.26
N LYS A 314 -5.57 -6.40 -10.19
CA LYS A 314 -6.32 -7.56 -9.70
C LYS A 314 -7.73 -7.19 -9.26
N HIS A 315 -7.91 -6.08 -8.50
CA HIS A 315 -9.23 -5.59 -8.09
C HIS A 315 -10.15 -5.35 -9.29
N ALA A 316 -9.61 -4.71 -10.34
CA ALA A 316 -10.33 -4.50 -11.59
C ALA A 316 -10.70 -5.84 -12.25
N GLY A 317 -9.78 -6.81 -12.28
CA GLY A 317 -10.06 -8.15 -12.77
C GLY A 317 -11.15 -8.87 -11.97
N TYR A 318 -11.13 -8.76 -10.63
CA TYR A 318 -12.13 -9.41 -9.77
C TYR A 318 -13.57 -8.93 -10.04
N ALA A 319 -13.73 -7.65 -10.38
CA ALA A 319 -15.04 -7.11 -10.77
C ALA A 319 -15.65 -7.88 -11.96
N ASP A 320 -14.80 -8.27 -12.93
CA ASP A 320 -15.21 -9.00 -14.14
C ASP A 320 -15.03 -10.52 -14.06
N SER A 321 -14.76 -11.06 -12.89
CA SER A 321 -14.38 -12.48 -12.69
C SER A 321 -13.24 -12.91 -13.61
N ALA A 322 -12.26 -12.02 -13.81
CA ALA A 322 -11.07 -12.25 -14.61
C ALA A 322 -9.82 -12.43 -13.74
N SER A 323 -9.01 -13.42 -14.05
CA SER A 323 -7.64 -13.50 -13.54
C SER A 323 -6.74 -12.54 -14.30
N VAL A 324 -5.89 -11.82 -13.58
CA VAL A 324 -4.90 -10.90 -14.15
C VAL A 324 -3.52 -11.49 -13.92
N GLU A 325 -2.87 -11.91 -15.01
CA GLU A 325 -1.47 -12.30 -15.01
C GLU A 325 -0.60 -11.06 -15.21
N ILE A 326 0.38 -10.84 -14.33
CA ILE A 326 1.30 -9.70 -14.43
C ILE A 326 2.56 -10.13 -15.16
N LYS A 327 2.88 -9.46 -16.26
CA LYS A 327 4.17 -9.56 -16.94
C LYS A 327 5.05 -8.38 -16.56
N TRP A 328 6.13 -8.66 -15.86
CA TRP A 328 7.13 -7.66 -15.51
C TRP A 328 7.99 -7.33 -16.73
N ILE A 329 8.03 -6.05 -17.10
CA ILE A 329 8.83 -5.55 -18.23
C ILE A 329 9.80 -4.51 -17.65
N ASN A 330 11.09 -4.86 -17.67
CA ASN A 330 12.11 -3.88 -17.29
C ASN A 330 12.25 -2.85 -18.40
N SER A 331 11.95 -1.59 -18.10
CA SER A 331 12.02 -0.52 -19.10
C SER A 331 13.42 -0.30 -19.67
N GLU A 332 14.49 -0.69 -18.96
CA GLU A 332 15.86 -0.60 -19.46
C GLU A 332 16.15 -1.58 -20.62
N ASP A 333 15.35 -2.65 -20.75
CA ASP A 333 15.49 -3.64 -21.82
C ASP A 333 14.73 -3.22 -23.09
N CYS A 334 13.90 -2.18 -23.02
CA CYS A 334 13.12 -1.63 -24.12
C CYS A 334 13.89 -0.51 -24.86
N VAL A 335 15.14 -0.77 -25.22
CA VAL A 335 16.08 0.23 -25.79
C VAL A 335 15.62 0.80 -27.14
N ASP A 336 14.86 0.05 -27.91
CA ASP A 336 14.31 0.43 -29.21
C ASP A 336 12.89 -0.12 -29.41
N TYR A 337 12.27 0.25 -30.54
CA TYR A 337 10.92 -0.14 -30.88
C TYR A 337 10.75 -1.66 -31.08
N ASP A 338 11.73 -2.33 -31.66
CA ASP A 338 11.68 -3.77 -31.94
C ASP A 338 11.80 -4.59 -30.66
N CYS A 339 12.63 -4.18 -29.71
CA CYS A 339 12.71 -4.76 -28.37
C CYS A 339 11.36 -4.61 -27.64
N CYS A 340 10.74 -3.44 -27.71
CA CYS A 340 9.40 -3.21 -27.16
C CYS A 340 8.34 -4.10 -27.80
N LYS A 341 8.33 -4.22 -29.12
CA LYS A 341 7.39 -5.08 -29.84
C LYS A 341 7.46 -6.53 -29.36
N LYS A 342 8.67 -7.07 -29.15
CA LYS A 342 8.85 -8.42 -28.61
C LYS A 342 8.35 -8.52 -27.16
N ALA A 343 8.68 -7.53 -26.33
CA ALA A 343 8.29 -7.52 -24.92
C ALA A 343 6.77 -7.40 -24.72
N LEU A 344 6.06 -6.71 -25.64
CA LEU A 344 4.64 -6.41 -25.55
C LEU A 344 3.75 -7.33 -26.41
N SER A 345 4.33 -8.25 -27.18
CA SER A 345 3.61 -9.05 -28.19
C SER A 345 2.53 -9.99 -27.63
N ASP A 346 2.66 -10.42 -26.37
CA ASP A 346 1.81 -11.41 -25.73
C ASP A 346 0.98 -10.85 -24.56
N ILE A 347 0.83 -9.53 -24.48
CA ILE A 347 0.05 -8.87 -23.43
C ILE A 347 -1.23 -8.23 -23.98
N ASP A 348 -2.24 -8.14 -23.12
CA ASP A 348 -3.56 -7.59 -23.46
C ASP A 348 -3.68 -6.10 -23.09
N ALA A 349 -2.80 -5.60 -22.21
CA ALA A 349 -2.73 -4.19 -21.78
C ALA A 349 -1.37 -3.88 -21.16
N VAL A 350 -1.03 -2.59 -21.05
CA VAL A 350 0.22 -2.17 -20.40
C VAL A 350 -0.01 -0.99 -19.44
N VAL A 351 0.70 -1.03 -18.29
CA VAL A 351 0.82 0.07 -17.33
C VAL A 351 2.26 0.56 -17.30
N VAL A 352 2.43 1.87 -17.40
CA VAL A 352 3.72 2.54 -17.11
C VAL A 352 3.59 3.25 -15.77
N PRO A 353 4.16 2.67 -14.70
CA PRO A 353 4.00 3.17 -13.34
C PRO A 353 4.89 4.38 -13.06
N GLY A 354 4.65 5.00 -11.90
CA GLY A 354 5.47 6.05 -11.33
C GLY A 354 6.94 5.65 -11.09
N GLY A 355 7.74 6.62 -10.71
CA GLY A 355 9.17 6.47 -10.41
C GLY A 355 9.89 7.81 -10.47
N PHE A 356 11.18 7.83 -10.13
CA PHE A 356 12.04 9.03 -10.10
C PHE A 356 13.35 8.79 -10.84
N GLY A 357 13.94 9.88 -11.39
CA GLY A 357 15.26 9.88 -12.04
C GLY A 357 15.29 9.25 -13.43
N VAL A 358 16.41 9.42 -14.10
CA VAL A 358 16.59 9.23 -15.55
C VAL A 358 16.60 7.76 -16.02
N ARG A 359 16.85 6.80 -15.13
CA ARG A 359 17.03 5.39 -15.49
C ARG A 359 15.75 4.81 -16.11
N GLY A 360 15.89 4.19 -17.31
CA GLY A 360 14.80 3.49 -18.00
C GLY A 360 13.74 4.38 -18.65
N ILE A 361 13.97 5.70 -18.77
CA ILE A 361 13.02 6.65 -19.36
C ILE A 361 12.80 6.37 -20.83
N GLU A 362 13.87 6.27 -21.65
CA GLU A 362 13.73 6.04 -23.09
C GLU A 362 12.95 4.74 -23.38
N GLY A 363 13.18 3.70 -22.59
CA GLY A 363 12.39 2.47 -22.71
C GLY A 363 10.91 2.66 -22.37
N LYS A 364 10.57 3.50 -21.39
CA LYS A 364 9.18 3.86 -21.11
C LYS A 364 8.56 4.63 -22.30
N LEU A 365 9.29 5.57 -22.90
CA LEU A 365 8.83 6.29 -24.09
C LEU A 365 8.55 5.35 -25.25
N ASN A 366 9.44 4.38 -25.50
CA ASN A 366 9.26 3.35 -26.54
C ASN A 366 8.02 2.47 -26.27
N VAL A 367 7.79 2.04 -25.02
CA VAL A 367 6.59 1.29 -24.62
C VAL A 367 5.32 2.11 -24.86
N ILE A 368 5.31 3.39 -24.50
CA ILE A 368 4.17 4.30 -24.69
C ILE A 368 3.89 4.50 -26.18
N ARG A 369 4.94 4.74 -26.97
CA ARG A 369 4.86 4.84 -28.43
C ARG A 369 4.23 3.60 -29.04
N TYR A 370 4.73 2.41 -28.66
CA TYR A 370 4.18 1.13 -29.15
C TYR A 370 2.70 1.02 -28.80
N ALA A 371 2.31 1.31 -27.56
CA ALA A 371 0.92 1.22 -27.12
C ALA A 371 0.02 2.16 -27.92
N ARG A 372 0.45 3.41 -28.14
CA ARG A 372 -0.27 4.41 -28.93
C ARG A 372 -0.44 3.99 -30.39
N GLU A 373 0.64 3.55 -31.05
CA GLU A 373 0.63 3.21 -32.46
C GLU A 373 -0.12 1.89 -32.76
N ASN A 374 -0.20 0.97 -31.81
CA ASN A 374 -0.85 -0.33 -31.97
C ASN A 374 -2.21 -0.44 -31.25
N ASN A 375 -2.78 0.65 -30.75
CA ASN A 375 -4.04 0.65 -30.00
C ASN A 375 -4.05 -0.37 -28.84
N LEU A 376 -2.91 -0.60 -28.19
CA LEU A 376 -2.82 -1.44 -27.01
C LEU A 376 -3.38 -0.66 -25.80
N PRO A 377 -4.35 -1.20 -25.05
CA PRO A 377 -4.86 -0.55 -23.84
C PRO A 377 -3.73 -0.13 -22.90
N PHE A 378 -3.69 1.14 -22.54
CA PHE A 378 -2.59 1.80 -21.85
C PHE A 378 -3.07 2.61 -20.65
N LEU A 379 -2.33 2.55 -19.53
CA LEU A 379 -2.49 3.42 -18.37
C LEU A 379 -1.13 3.93 -17.90
N GLY A 380 -0.93 5.25 -17.93
CA GLY A 380 0.25 5.92 -17.38
C GLY A 380 -0.02 6.49 -15.99
N LEU A 381 0.87 6.26 -15.02
CA LEU A 381 0.72 6.71 -13.64
C LEU A 381 1.87 7.64 -13.26
N CYS A 382 1.60 8.85 -12.80
CA CYS A 382 2.56 9.86 -12.34
C CYS A 382 3.66 10.10 -13.39
N LEU A 383 4.85 9.56 -13.21
CA LEU A 383 5.91 9.58 -14.23
C LEU A 383 5.44 9.00 -15.59
N GLY A 384 4.49 8.06 -15.57
CA GLY A 384 3.89 7.51 -16.78
C GLY A 384 3.11 8.56 -17.59
N LEU A 385 2.42 9.50 -16.95
CA LEU A 385 1.83 10.65 -17.62
C LEU A 385 2.91 11.57 -18.20
N GLN A 386 3.93 11.89 -17.42
CA GLN A 386 5.03 12.77 -17.87
C GLN A 386 5.74 12.18 -19.10
N CYS A 387 6.06 10.87 -19.06
CA CYS A 387 6.59 10.17 -20.22
C CYS A 387 5.62 10.16 -21.41
N THR A 388 4.30 10.09 -21.18
CA THR A 388 3.30 10.18 -22.27
C THR A 388 3.34 11.54 -22.96
N VAL A 389 3.47 12.62 -22.21
CA VAL A 389 3.58 13.97 -22.76
C VAL A 389 4.90 14.14 -23.54
N ILE A 390 6.01 13.64 -23.01
CA ILE A 390 7.32 13.68 -23.71
C ILE A 390 7.25 12.88 -25.01
N GLU A 391 6.72 11.64 -24.97
CA GLU A 391 6.57 10.80 -26.16
C GLU A 391 5.73 11.51 -27.24
N TYR A 392 4.58 12.07 -26.83
CA TYR A 392 3.68 12.75 -27.73
C TYR A 392 4.32 14.01 -28.34
N ALA A 393 5.03 14.79 -27.55
CA ALA A 393 5.78 15.95 -28.01
C ALA A 393 6.86 15.56 -29.03
N ARG A 394 7.65 14.52 -28.77
CA ARG A 394 8.72 14.05 -29.66
C ARG A 394 8.15 13.46 -30.96
N ASN A 395 7.21 12.55 -30.87
CA ASN A 395 6.80 11.73 -32.01
C ASN A 395 5.61 12.30 -32.79
N VAL A 396 4.73 13.11 -32.18
CA VAL A 396 3.57 13.73 -32.83
C VAL A 396 3.82 15.19 -33.18
N LEU A 397 4.29 16.01 -32.21
CA LEU A 397 4.63 17.43 -32.47
C LEU A 397 6.00 17.60 -33.13
N LYS A 398 6.83 16.57 -33.25
CA LYS A 398 8.18 16.62 -33.80
C LYS A 398 9.15 17.55 -33.06
N LEU A 399 8.97 17.66 -31.74
CA LEU A 399 9.91 18.34 -30.86
C LEU A 399 10.92 17.29 -30.35
N GLU A 400 11.92 16.94 -31.18
CA GLU A 400 12.81 15.78 -30.96
C GLU A 400 13.55 15.83 -29.61
N ASP A 401 13.82 17.02 -29.08
CA ASP A 401 14.50 17.33 -27.83
C ASP A 401 13.56 17.60 -26.65
N ALA A 402 12.24 17.38 -26.80
CA ALA A 402 11.29 17.52 -25.71
C ALA A 402 11.65 16.60 -24.54
N ASN A 403 11.75 17.16 -23.33
CA ASN A 403 12.20 16.43 -22.16
C ASN A 403 11.62 16.99 -20.86
N SER A 404 11.97 16.34 -19.76
CA SER A 404 11.70 16.78 -18.39
C SER A 404 12.95 17.43 -17.79
N LYS A 405 12.75 18.51 -17.02
CA LYS A 405 13.81 19.09 -16.18
C LYS A 405 14.24 18.17 -15.01
N GLU A 406 13.58 17.06 -14.79
CA GLU A 406 14.07 16.01 -13.89
C GLU A 406 15.23 15.22 -14.52
N PHE A 407 15.26 15.11 -15.85
CA PHE A 407 16.20 14.24 -16.57
C PHE A 407 17.32 15.05 -17.23
N ASP A 408 17.06 16.30 -17.53
CA ASP A 408 17.98 17.25 -18.14
C ASP A 408 17.70 18.63 -17.56
N ASP A 409 18.70 19.27 -16.98
CA ASP A 409 18.55 20.57 -16.32
C ASP A 409 18.16 21.70 -17.29
N ASN A 410 18.53 21.59 -18.59
CA ASN A 410 18.34 22.61 -19.61
C ASN A 410 17.83 22.05 -20.95
N PRO A 411 16.71 21.34 -21.00
CA PRO A 411 16.18 20.84 -22.26
C PRO A 411 15.69 22.00 -23.12
N ALA A 412 15.89 21.91 -24.45
CA ALA A 412 15.43 22.97 -25.36
C ALA A 412 13.90 23.10 -25.39
N ASN A 413 13.17 21.99 -25.17
CA ASN A 413 11.72 21.95 -25.01
C ASN A 413 11.33 21.29 -23.67
N PRO A 414 11.27 22.05 -22.56
CA PRO A 414 10.91 21.53 -21.24
C PRO A 414 9.40 21.29 -21.13
N VAL A 415 8.90 20.22 -21.76
CA VAL A 415 7.46 19.89 -21.73
C VAL A 415 7.01 19.40 -20.33
N ILE A 416 7.96 18.99 -19.49
CA ILE A 416 7.78 18.72 -18.06
C ILE A 416 8.72 19.64 -17.29
N ASP A 417 8.19 20.41 -16.36
CA ASP A 417 8.94 21.37 -15.54
C ASP A 417 8.68 21.14 -14.04
N MET A 418 9.56 21.71 -13.23
CA MET A 418 9.38 21.72 -11.78
C MET A 418 8.25 22.68 -11.41
N MET A 419 7.37 22.25 -10.50
CA MET A 419 6.32 23.11 -9.94
C MET A 419 6.90 24.39 -9.34
N LEU A 420 6.20 25.52 -9.51
CA LEU A 420 6.69 26.82 -9.09
C LEU A 420 6.97 26.88 -7.57
N ASP A 421 6.13 26.28 -6.76
CA ASP A 421 6.28 26.19 -5.30
C ASP A 421 7.40 25.25 -4.85
N GLN A 422 7.87 24.35 -5.74
CA GLN A 422 8.97 23.41 -5.48
C GLN A 422 10.37 24.02 -5.76
N LYS A 423 10.47 25.13 -6.48
CA LYS A 423 11.76 25.74 -6.89
C LYS A 423 12.62 26.23 -5.73
N HIS A 424 12.03 26.48 -4.56
CA HIS A 424 12.75 27.01 -3.38
C HIS A 424 12.81 26.02 -2.20
N VAL A 425 12.38 24.78 -2.39
CA VAL A 425 12.34 23.78 -1.34
C VAL A 425 13.74 23.22 -1.07
N LYS A 426 14.14 23.25 0.22
CA LYS A 426 15.39 22.63 0.69
C LYS A 426 15.10 21.28 1.33
N GLY A 427 15.73 20.21 0.82
CA GLY A 427 15.54 18.83 1.30
C GLY A 427 14.59 18.01 0.43
N TYR A 428 14.63 16.68 0.58
CA TYR A 428 13.87 15.75 -0.27
C TYR A 428 12.66 15.11 0.43
N GLY A 429 12.72 14.87 1.75
CA GLY A 429 11.64 14.20 2.48
C GLY A 429 10.44 15.12 2.76
N GLY A 430 9.22 14.64 2.50
CA GLY A 430 7.97 15.33 2.83
C GLY A 430 7.73 16.66 2.12
N THR A 431 8.42 16.94 1.01
CA THR A 431 8.40 18.26 0.36
C THR A 431 7.77 18.28 -1.03
N MET A 432 7.38 17.13 -1.57
CA MET A 432 6.66 17.02 -2.84
C MET A 432 5.21 17.49 -2.72
N ARG A 433 4.48 17.56 -3.83
CA ARG A 433 3.02 17.63 -3.81
C ARG A 433 2.50 16.28 -3.33
N LEU A 434 2.04 16.22 -2.09
CA LEU A 434 1.68 15.00 -1.38
C LEU A 434 0.22 15.04 -0.91
N GLY A 435 -0.48 13.91 -1.05
CA GLY A 435 -1.84 13.73 -0.55
C GLY A 435 -2.91 13.98 -1.59
N ALA A 436 -4.14 14.11 -1.11
CA ALA A 436 -5.32 14.23 -1.95
C ALA A 436 -5.53 15.67 -2.43
N TYR A 437 -5.70 15.82 -3.75
CA TYR A 437 -6.06 17.08 -4.40
C TYR A 437 -7.23 16.85 -5.35
N ASP A 438 -8.05 17.88 -5.49
CA ASP A 438 -9.20 17.86 -6.37
C ASP A 438 -8.76 18.02 -7.84
N CYS A 439 -9.44 17.29 -8.72
CA CYS A 439 -9.28 17.34 -10.15
C CYS A 439 -10.66 17.50 -10.82
N HIS A 440 -10.79 18.51 -11.68
CA HIS A 440 -11.99 18.78 -12.46
C HIS A 440 -11.94 18.02 -13.78
N LEU A 441 -12.93 17.18 -14.04
CA LEU A 441 -12.99 16.36 -15.24
C LEU A 441 -13.78 17.04 -16.35
N LYS A 442 -13.21 17.03 -17.56
CA LYS A 442 -13.87 17.53 -18.77
C LYS A 442 -14.99 16.58 -19.18
N LYS A 443 -16.22 17.10 -19.27
CA LYS A 443 -17.41 16.31 -19.65
C LYS A 443 -17.26 15.63 -21.02
N GLY A 444 -17.75 14.39 -21.09
CA GLY A 444 -17.75 13.62 -22.33
C GLY A 444 -16.45 12.87 -22.64
N THR A 445 -15.38 13.09 -21.86
CA THR A 445 -14.09 12.40 -22.01
C THR A 445 -14.16 10.95 -21.49
N VAL A 446 -13.14 10.15 -21.82
CA VAL A 446 -13.05 8.75 -21.38
C VAL A 446 -12.92 8.69 -19.85
N ALA A 447 -12.05 9.53 -19.28
CA ALA A 447 -11.88 9.63 -17.84
C ALA A 447 -13.19 10.04 -17.13
N HIS A 448 -13.88 11.08 -17.61
CA HIS A 448 -15.17 11.52 -17.05
C HIS A 448 -16.21 10.40 -17.06
N LYS A 449 -16.31 9.62 -18.15
CA LYS A 449 -17.23 8.48 -18.23
C LYS A 449 -16.86 7.36 -17.25
N ALA A 450 -15.58 7.11 -17.07
CA ALA A 450 -15.10 6.08 -16.14
C ALA A 450 -15.41 6.43 -14.66
N TYR A 451 -15.21 7.68 -14.25
CA TYR A 451 -15.50 8.14 -12.89
C TYR A 451 -16.98 8.41 -12.64
N GLY A 452 -17.72 8.87 -13.66
CA GLY A 452 -19.12 9.29 -13.54
C GLY A 452 -19.33 10.51 -12.63
N LYS A 453 -18.32 11.38 -12.49
CA LYS A 453 -18.31 12.58 -11.63
C LYS A 453 -17.61 13.71 -12.34
N ASP A 454 -18.00 14.97 -12.04
CA ASP A 454 -17.35 16.16 -12.59
C ASP A 454 -16.08 16.56 -11.82
N VAL A 455 -16.02 16.23 -10.51
CA VAL A 455 -14.87 16.50 -9.63
C VAL A 455 -14.50 15.22 -8.92
N ILE A 456 -13.21 14.92 -8.90
CA ILE A 456 -12.61 13.79 -8.19
C ILE A 456 -11.50 14.30 -7.27
N SER A 457 -11.11 13.51 -6.30
CA SER A 457 -10.00 13.81 -5.39
C SER A 457 -9.06 12.62 -5.37
N GLU A 458 -7.79 12.83 -5.72
CA GLU A 458 -6.80 11.75 -5.90
C GLU A 458 -5.49 12.07 -5.21
N ARG A 459 -4.72 11.03 -4.85
CA ARG A 459 -3.46 11.15 -4.09
C ARG A 459 -2.28 11.39 -5.01
N HIS A 460 -1.47 12.38 -4.68
CA HIS A 460 -0.28 12.80 -5.41
C HIS A 460 1.01 12.47 -4.66
N ARG A 461 2.08 12.25 -5.43
CA ARG A 461 3.45 12.11 -4.96
C ARG A 461 4.42 12.49 -6.07
N HIS A 462 4.57 13.78 -6.35
CA HIS A 462 5.45 14.27 -7.43
C HIS A 462 5.95 15.68 -7.17
N ARG A 463 6.99 16.07 -7.91
CA ARG A 463 7.65 17.38 -7.86
C ARG A 463 7.62 18.09 -9.22
N TYR A 464 7.55 17.31 -10.29
CA TYR A 464 7.49 17.76 -11.68
C TYR A 464 6.12 17.50 -12.25
N GLU A 465 5.75 18.31 -13.24
CA GLU A 465 4.45 18.25 -13.91
C GLU A 465 4.49 18.80 -15.33
N VAL A 466 3.39 18.67 -16.07
CA VAL A 466 3.28 19.19 -17.44
C VAL A 466 3.42 20.70 -17.44
N ASN A 467 4.37 21.20 -18.22
CA ASN A 467 4.57 22.64 -18.39
C ASN A 467 3.37 23.25 -19.10
N TYR A 468 2.71 24.19 -18.42
CA TYR A 468 1.50 24.85 -18.89
C TYR A 468 1.65 25.48 -20.28
N GLU A 469 2.83 26.01 -20.62
CA GLU A 469 3.12 26.66 -21.92
C GLU A 469 2.97 25.71 -23.12
N TYR A 470 3.03 24.40 -22.92
CA TYR A 470 2.90 23.40 -23.98
C TYR A 470 1.49 22.82 -24.11
N ILE A 471 0.58 23.06 -23.16
CA ILE A 471 -0.76 22.45 -23.11
C ILE A 471 -1.54 22.72 -24.40
N ASP A 472 -1.61 23.97 -24.85
CA ASP A 472 -2.37 24.35 -26.06
C ASP A 472 -1.83 23.66 -27.32
N ARG A 473 -0.51 23.60 -27.49
CA ARG A 473 0.13 22.96 -28.64
C ARG A 473 -0.14 21.46 -28.66
N LEU A 474 -0.04 20.79 -27.51
CA LEU A 474 -0.34 19.37 -27.35
C LEU A 474 -1.82 19.06 -27.60
N ALA A 475 -2.71 19.95 -27.12
CA ALA A 475 -4.15 19.82 -27.32
C ALA A 475 -4.55 19.97 -28.78
N GLN A 476 -3.98 20.93 -29.50
CA GLN A 476 -4.19 21.12 -30.94
C GLN A 476 -3.73 19.93 -31.76
N ALA A 477 -2.69 19.23 -31.32
CA ALA A 477 -2.23 18.00 -31.95
C ALA A 477 -3.09 16.76 -31.61
N GLY A 478 -4.06 16.88 -30.67
CA GLY A 478 -5.04 15.84 -30.37
C GLY A 478 -4.88 15.14 -29.02
N LEU A 479 -3.91 15.55 -28.17
CA LEU A 479 -3.83 15.07 -26.79
C LEU A 479 -4.89 15.80 -25.96
N VAL A 480 -5.85 15.07 -25.41
CA VAL A 480 -6.94 15.67 -24.64
C VAL A 480 -6.55 15.77 -23.17
N PHE A 481 -6.53 16.98 -22.63
CA PHE A 481 -6.41 17.23 -21.19
C PHE A 481 -7.80 17.07 -20.58
N SER A 482 -8.07 15.89 -20.04
CA SER A 482 -9.39 15.49 -19.55
C SER A 482 -9.57 15.71 -18.05
N GLY A 483 -8.50 15.94 -17.30
CA GLY A 483 -8.51 16.34 -15.91
C GLY A 483 -7.54 17.48 -15.66
N MET A 484 -8.00 18.52 -14.93
CA MET A 484 -7.21 19.69 -14.57
C MET A 484 -7.40 20.01 -13.09
N SER A 485 -6.39 20.64 -12.48
CA SER A 485 -6.55 21.25 -11.15
C SER A 485 -7.68 22.28 -11.12
N PRO A 486 -8.25 22.63 -9.93
CA PRO A 486 -9.37 23.57 -9.84
C PRO A 486 -9.09 24.96 -10.45
N ASP A 487 -7.83 25.41 -10.42
CA ASP A 487 -7.37 26.66 -11.03
C ASP A 487 -7.08 26.54 -12.54
N GLY A 488 -7.15 25.31 -13.10
CA GLY A 488 -6.89 25.02 -14.50
C GLY A 488 -5.42 25.08 -14.92
N MET A 489 -4.48 25.16 -13.97
CA MET A 489 -3.05 25.32 -14.26
C MET A 489 -2.31 23.99 -14.40
N LEU A 490 -2.74 22.96 -13.66
CA LEU A 490 -2.05 21.68 -13.60
C LEU A 490 -2.82 20.61 -14.36
N ALA A 491 -2.12 19.92 -15.25
CA ALA A 491 -2.67 18.79 -16.00
C ALA A 491 -2.67 17.52 -15.14
N GLU A 492 -3.85 17.02 -14.80
CA GLU A 492 -4.04 15.87 -13.94
C GLU A 492 -4.29 14.56 -14.70
N ILE A 493 -4.97 14.66 -15.86
CA ILE A 493 -5.25 13.50 -16.72
C ILE A 493 -5.11 13.91 -18.18
N VAL A 494 -4.43 13.08 -18.96
CA VAL A 494 -4.40 13.18 -20.43
C VAL A 494 -4.94 11.89 -21.05
N GLU A 495 -5.58 12.02 -22.23
CA GLU A 495 -6.13 10.85 -22.94
C GLU A 495 -6.11 11.01 -24.45
N LEU A 496 -6.12 9.90 -25.18
CA LEU A 496 -6.32 9.82 -26.62
C LEU A 496 -7.65 9.10 -26.92
N PRO A 497 -8.76 9.85 -27.08
CA PRO A 497 -10.12 9.26 -27.14
C PRO A 497 -10.40 8.45 -28.41
N LYS A 498 -9.53 8.50 -29.42
CA LYS A 498 -9.62 7.69 -30.63
C LYS A 498 -9.16 6.25 -30.43
N LEU A 499 -8.44 5.97 -29.36
CA LEU A 499 -7.96 4.64 -28.97
C LEU A 499 -8.95 3.99 -28.00
N ASP A 500 -8.96 2.66 -27.94
CA ASP A 500 -9.91 1.93 -27.10
C ASP A 500 -9.76 2.29 -25.60
N TRP A 501 -8.51 2.45 -25.13
CA TRP A 501 -8.18 2.98 -23.81
C TRP A 501 -6.74 3.47 -23.81
N PHE A 502 -6.53 4.76 -23.80
CA PHE A 502 -5.23 5.37 -23.67
C PHE A 502 -5.34 6.58 -22.75
N VAL A 503 -5.05 6.36 -21.47
CA VAL A 503 -5.24 7.33 -20.40
C VAL A 503 -3.96 7.38 -19.56
N ALA A 504 -3.56 8.59 -19.16
CA ALA A 504 -2.49 8.76 -18.18
C ALA A 504 -2.86 9.84 -17.16
N CYS A 505 -2.47 9.64 -15.89
CA CYS A 505 -2.77 10.55 -14.78
C CYS A 505 -1.52 10.91 -13.98
N GLN A 506 -1.49 12.15 -13.44
CA GLN A 506 -0.38 12.66 -12.63
C GLN A 506 -0.41 12.12 -11.20
N PHE A 507 -1.57 11.79 -10.70
CA PHE A 507 -1.81 11.22 -9.39
C PHE A 507 -1.61 9.69 -9.38
N HIS A 508 -1.75 9.09 -8.21
CA HIS A 508 -1.59 7.67 -7.93
C HIS A 508 -2.94 7.00 -7.60
N PRO A 509 -3.73 6.60 -8.62
CA PRO A 509 -5.05 5.99 -8.43
C PRO A 509 -4.98 4.64 -7.71
N GLU A 510 -3.81 3.98 -7.77
CA GLU A 510 -3.56 2.70 -7.11
C GLU A 510 -3.76 2.76 -5.59
N PHE A 511 -3.54 3.90 -4.95
CA PHE A 511 -3.71 4.05 -3.51
C PHE A 511 -5.19 4.06 -3.06
N LYS A 512 -6.11 4.36 -3.97
CA LYS A 512 -7.55 4.42 -3.66
C LYS A 512 -8.35 3.20 -4.12
N SER A 513 -7.72 2.23 -4.78
CA SER A 513 -8.39 1.00 -5.21
C SER A 513 -8.71 0.07 -4.04
N ARG A 514 -9.88 -0.57 -4.08
CA ARG A 514 -10.35 -1.54 -3.07
C ARG A 514 -10.76 -2.84 -3.76
N PRO A 515 -10.68 -4.00 -3.10
CA PRO A 515 -10.97 -5.29 -3.73
C PRO A 515 -12.43 -5.44 -4.18
N ASP A 516 -13.35 -4.77 -3.51
CA ASP A 516 -14.79 -4.75 -3.83
C ASP A 516 -15.23 -3.48 -4.58
N ARG A 517 -14.33 -2.51 -4.72
CA ARG A 517 -14.56 -1.23 -5.42
C ARG A 517 -13.28 -0.80 -6.15
N PRO A 518 -12.98 -1.46 -7.30
CA PRO A 518 -11.77 -1.15 -8.06
C PRO A 518 -11.77 0.31 -8.54
N HIS A 519 -10.60 0.89 -8.60
CA HIS A 519 -10.45 2.26 -9.08
C HIS A 519 -10.87 2.37 -10.56
N PRO A 520 -11.63 3.42 -10.95
CA PRO A 520 -12.20 3.56 -12.29
C PRO A 520 -11.20 3.48 -13.44
N LEU A 521 -10.01 4.06 -13.30
CA LEU A 521 -8.98 4.03 -14.36
C LEU A 521 -8.42 2.62 -14.58
N PHE A 522 -8.21 1.84 -13.53
CA PHE A 522 -7.80 0.44 -13.66
C PHE A 522 -8.93 -0.42 -14.22
N LYS A 523 -10.17 -0.15 -13.79
CA LYS A 523 -11.35 -0.86 -14.31
C LYS A 523 -11.51 -0.63 -15.81
N GLY A 524 -11.39 0.61 -16.28
CA GLY A 524 -11.47 0.94 -17.70
C GLY A 524 -10.36 0.28 -18.54
N LEU A 525 -9.12 0.21 -18.00
CA LEU A 525 -8.03 -0.50 -18.66
C LEU A 525 -8.36 -2.00 -18.86
N ILE A 526 -8.83 -2.66 -17.80
CA ILE A 526 -9.17 -4.09 -17.83
C ILE A 526 -10.36 -4.36 -18.75
N ASP A 527 -11.38 -3.48 -18.74
CA ASP A 527 -12.54 -3.60 -19.63
C ASP A 527 -12.15 -3.50 -21.10
N ALA A 528 -11.26 -2.55 -21.44
CA ALA A 528 -10.77 -2.39 -22.80
C ALA A 528 -9.96 -3.61 -23.26
N ALA A 529 -9.09 -4.14 -22.40
CA ALA A 529 -8.30 -5.32 -22.67
C ALA A 529 -9.18 -6.57 -22.91
N LEU A 530 -10.17 -6.79 -22.04
CA LEU A 530 -11.13 -7.89 -22.19
C LEU A 530 -11.96 -7.77 -23.48
N LYS A 531 -12.38 -6.56 -23.85
CA LYS A 531 -13.14 -6.29 -25.07
C LYS A 531 -12.31 -6.54 -26.32
N GLN A 532 -11.05 -6.09 -26.35
CA GLN A 532 -10.15 -6.37 -27.50
C GLN A 532 -9.89 -7.86 -27.65
N LYS A 533 -9.60 -8.56 -26.55
CA LYS A 533 -9.37 -10.02 -26.56
C LYS A 533 -10.57 -10.82 -27.09
N GLN A 534 -11.78 -10.33 -26.87
CA GLN A 534 -13.02 -10.95 -27.42
C GLN A 534 -13.16 -10.73 -28.93
N LYS A 535 -12.67 -9.61 -29.49
CA LYS A 535 -12.71 -9.32 -30.93
C LYS A 535 -11.73 -10.17 -31.75
N VAL A 536 -10.67 -10.66 -31.12
CA VAL A 536 -9.61 -11.46 -31.78
C VAL A 536 -9.92 -12.97 -31.75
N LYS A 537 -10.84 -13.41 -30.88
CA LYS A 537 -11.38 -14.78 -30.88
C LYS A 537 -12.56 -14.91 -31.85
#